data_6e5be496824b13f8366f4c9974362efc
#
_entry.id   6e5be496824b13f8366f4c9974362efc
#
_cell.length_a   1.000
_cell.length_b   1.000
_cell.length_c   1.000
_cell.angle_alpha   90.00
_cell.angle_beta   90.00
_cell.angle_gamma   90.00
#
_symmetry.space_group_name_H-M   'P 1'
#
loop_
_entity.id
_entity.type
_entity.pdbx_description
1 polymer ?
#
loop_
_entity_poly.entity_id
_entity_poly.type
_entity_poly.pdbx_seq_one_letter_code
_entity_poly.pdbx_strand_id
1 'polypeptide(L)'
;MKQLALDIGLAPVPTLENFVPVGNEAALDHLRLWVGNPQRSPVPTFLWGEGGSGKTHLLRAVREALREHGAPVGWMDASTHDPADFDERWEAVLLDDVHLYTATQQAAAFNWFVNAQNPAHGSARWVLATSDRPPADLLLREDLRTRLGWGHVYQLRALGESERRSVLRRAADERGVFLGDEVVDFMLTRFSRDLSS
;
A
#
# COMPACT_ATOMS: atom_id res chain seq x y z
N MET A 1 31.53 13.90 27.95
CA MET A 1 30.82 14.18 26.70
C MET A 1 29.57 13.30 26.67
N LYS A 2 28.38 13.87 26.79
CA LYS A 2 27.13 13.14 26.62
C LYS A 2 26.88 13.02 25.11
N GLN A 3 26.92 11.81 24.61
CA GLN A 3 26.51 11.49 23.24
C GLN A 3 24.98 11.64 23.20
N LEU A 4 24.48 12.74 22.60
CA LEU A 4 23.09 12.86 22.24
C LEU A 4 22.85 11.86 21.10
N ALA A 5 22.15 10.77 21.40
CA ALA A 5 21.54 9.97 20.38
C ALA A 5 20.56 10.88 19.61
N LEU A 6 20.93 11.29 18.40
CA LEU A 6 19.96 11.85 17.47
C LEU A 6 18.96 10.72 17.21
N ASP A 7 17.80 10.85 17.80
CA ASP A 7 16.61 10.13 17.41
C ASP A 7 16.27 10.65 16.00
N ILE A 8 16.86 10.02 14.97
CA ILE A 8 16.58 10.32 13.56
C ILE A 8 15.19 9.77 13.34
N GLY A 9 14.25 10.65 13.64
CA GLY A 9 12.85 10.43 13.81
C GLY A 9 12.23 9.46 12.82
N LEU A 10 11.34 8.68 13.39
CA LEU A 10 10.29 7.87 12.78
C LEU A 10 10.05 8.26 11.31
N ALA A 11 10.19 7.29 10.41
CA ALA A 11 9.79 7.49 9.04
C ALA A 11 8.39 8.13 9.04
N PRO A 12 8.16 9.19 8.26
CA PRO A 12 6.88 9.89 8.30
C PRO A 12 5.77 8.89 8.03
N VAL A 13 4.66 9.03 8.78
CA VAL A 13 3.48 8.18 8.56
C VAL A 13 3.12 8.25 7.07
N PRO A 14 2.95 7.12 6.38
CA PRO A 14 2.55 7.12 4.99
C PRO A 14 1.22 7.84 4.80
N THR A 15 1.19 8.83 3.92
CA THR A 15 -0.03 9.54 3.48
C THR A 15 -0.11 9.58 1.96
N LEU A 16 -1.30 9.85 1.42
CA LEU A 16 -1.46 10.04 -0.03
C LEU A 16 -0.75 11.31 -0.53
N GLU A 17 -0.51 12.28 0.36
CA GLU A 17 0.15 13.56 0.07
C GLU A 17 1.66 13.42 -0.02
N ASN A 18 2.25 12.54 0.82
CA ASN A 18 3.71 12.35 0.83
C ASN A 18 4.18 11.24 -0.14
N PHE A 19 3.25 10.61 -0.87
CA PHE A 19 3.60 9.71 -1.96
C PHE A 19 4.11 10.52 -3.17
N VAL A 20 5.23 10.07 -3.75
CA VAL A 20 5.80 10.69 -4.97
C VAL A 20 5.16 10.05 -6.20
N PRO A 21 4.32 10.80 -6.94
CA PRO A 21 3.44 10.20 -7.94
C PRO A 21 4.09 9.82 -9.26
N VAL A 22 5.32 10.23 -9.54
CA VAL A 22 5.97 10.16 -10.87
C VAL A 22 5.68 8.84 -11.60
N GLY A 23 4.89 8.94 -12.68
CA GLY A 23 4.42 7.79 -13.47
C GLY A 23 3.33 6.92 -12.81
N ASN A 24 2.83 7.35 -11.63
CA ASN A 24 1.80 6.65 -10.84
C ASN A 24 0.58 7.55 -10.54
N GLU A 25 0.45 8.68 -11.27
CA GLU A 25 -0.57 9.70 -11.03
C GLU A 25 -1.98 9.11 -11.07
N ALA A 26 -2.26 8.26 -12.07
CA ALA A 26 -3.59 7.67 -12.24
C ALA A 26 -4.00 6.78 -11.05
N ALA A 27 -3.08 5.99 -10.50
CA ALA A 27 -3.33 5.18 -9.33
C ALA A 27 -3.58 6.05 -8.10
N LEU A 28 -2.74 7.07 -7.89
CA LEU A 28 -2.86 7.99 -6.75
C LEU A 28 -4.16 8.77 -6.79
N ASP A 29 -4.54 9.32 -7.95
CA ASP A 29 -5.76 10.08 -8.12
C ASP A 29 -7.00 9.21 -7.89
N HIS A 30 -6.98 7.95 -8.36
CA HIS A 30 -8.04 6.99 -8.06
C HIS A 30 -8.20 6.75 -6.55
N LEU A 31 -7.09 6.55 -5.82
CA LEU A 31 -7.12 6.35 -4.37
C LEU A 31 -7.62 7.59 -3.63
N ARG A 32 -7.19 8.79 -4.03
CA ARG A 32 -7.65 10.07 -3.47
C ARG A 32 -9.15 10.28 -3.67
N LEU A 33 -9.64 10.02 -4.88
CA LEU A 33 -11.08 10.11 -5.20
C LEU A 33 -11.88 9.13 -4.36
N TRP A 34 -11.37 7.92 -4.20
CA TRP A 34 -12.06 6.90 -3.42
C TRP A 34 -12.13 7.25 -1.93
N VAL A 35 -11.01 7.67 -1.32
CA VAL A 35 -10.95 8.06 0.10
C VAL A 35 -11.78 9.31 0.37
N GLY A 36 -11.73 10.30 -0.53
CA GLY A 36 -12.41 11.59 -0.37
C GLY A 36 -13.91 11.58 -0.69
N ASN A 37 -14.45 10.50 -1.28
CA ASN A 37 -15.86 10.44 -1.66
C ASN A 37 -16.68 9.67 -0.60
N PRO A 38 -17.71 10.29 0.02
CA PRO A 38 -18.60 9.59 0.95
C PRO A 38 -19.42 8.47 0.27
N GLN A 39 -19.68 8.57 -1.04
CA GLN A 39 -20.34 7.52 -1.83
C GLN A 39 -19.28 6.69 -2.57
N ARG A 40 -18.47 5.97 -1.82
CA ARG A 40 -17.36 5.18 -2.34
C ARG A 40 -17.83 4.05 -3.25
N SER A 41 -17.19 3.91 -4.41
CA SER A 41 -17.42 2.78 -5.29
C SER A 41 -16.93 1.49 -4.62
N PRO A 42 -17.71 0.40 -4.62
CA PRO A 42 -17.25 -0.89 -4.08
C PRO A 42 -16.37 -1.67 -5.07
N VAL A 43 -16.15 -1.16 -6.28
CA VAL A 43 -15.34 -1.84 -7.30
C VAL A 43 -13.92 -2.07 -6.78
N PRO A 44 -13.43 -3.31 -6.72
CA PRO A 44 -12.11 -3.62 -6.21
C PRO A 44 -10.99 -2.90 -6.95
N THR A 45 -9.92 -2.63 -6.25
CA THR A 45 -8.71 -2.04 -6.83
C THR A 45 -7.50 -2.92 -6.54
N PHE A 46 -6.67 -3.13 -7.55
CA PHE A 46 -5.46 -3.93 -7.46
C PHE A 46 -4.25 -3.12 -7.92
N LEU A 47 -3.25 -2.99 -7.04
CA LEU A 47 -1.99 -2.32 -7.33
C LEU A 47 -0.88 -3.36 -7.45
N TRP A 48 -0.12 -3.32 -8.53
CA TRP A 48 1.00 -4.23 -8.69
C TRP A 48 2.25 -3.50 -9.18
N GLY A 49 3.42 -4.06 -8.90
CA GLY A 49 4.69 -3.50 -9.33
C GLY A 49 5.85 -4.08 -8.55
N GLU A 50 7.05 -3.81 -9.01
CA GLU A 50 8.30 -4.28 -8.40
C GLU A 50 8.45 -3.83 -6.94
N GLY A 51 9.37 -4.47 -6.21
CA GLY A 51 9.78 -4.01 -4.89
C GLY A 51 10.19 -2.54 -4.90
N GLY A 52 9.79 -1.78 -3.88
CA GLY A 52 10.08 -0.35 -3.80
C GLY A 52 9.22 0.56 -4.68
N SER A 53 8.21 0.05 -5.39
CA SER A 53 7.28 0.89 -6.16
C SER A 53 6.27 1.67 -5.31
N GLY A 54 6.23 1.46 -3.98
CA GLY A 54 5.38 2.20 -3.06
C GLY A 54 4.00 1.58 -2.79
N LYS A 55 3.76 0.33 -3.16
CA LYS A 55 2.48 -0.39 -2.92
C LYS A 55 2.03 -0.34 -1.47
N THR A 56 2.87 -0.85 -0.57
CA THR A 56 2.61 -0.87 0.88
C THR A 56 2.45 0.54 1.45
N HIS A 57 3.21 1.53 0.92
CA HIS A 57 3.04 2.93 1.30
C HIS A 57 1.62 3.41 0.99
N LEU A 58 1.15 3.23 -0.25
CA LEU A 58 -0.21 3.63 -0.65
C LEU A 58 -1.29 2.90 0.14
N LEU A 59 -1.11 1.59 0.38
CA LEU A 59 -2.06 0.82 1.17
C LEU A 59 -2.17 1.34 2.61
N ARG A 60 -1.03 1.63 3.25
CA ARG A 60 -0.98 2.23 4.59
C ARG A 60 -1.54 3.65 4.60
N ALA A 61 -1.25 4.46 3.58
CA ALA A 61 -1.81 5.80 3.43
C ALA A 61 -3.34 5.78 3.35
N VAL A 62 -3.92 4.86 2.59
CA VAL A 62 -5.38 4.65 2.54
C VAL A 62 -5.91 4.24 3.91
N ARG A 63 -5.24 3.31 4.60
CA ARG A 63 -5.64 2.89 5.96
C ARG A 63 -5.68 4.06 6.94
N GLU A 64 -4.64 4.90 6.94
CA GLU A 64 -4.58 6.07 7.83
C GLU A 64 -5.67 7.09 7.49
N ALA A 65 -5.88 7.39 6.22
CA ALA A 65 -6.94 8.30 5.79
C ALA A 65 -8.35 7.78 6.19
N LEU A 66 -8.62 6.49 6.08
CA LEU A 66 -9.86 5.88 6.54
C LEU A 66 -10.00 5.95 8.07
N ARG A 67 -8.92 5.68 8.81
CA ARG A 67 -8.87 5.77 10.27
C ARG A 67 -9.18 7.18 10.76
N GLU A 68 -8.68 8.21 10.11
CA GLU A 68 -8.96 9.62 10.42
C GLU A 68 -10.45 9.96 10.28
N HIS A 69 -11.15 9.28 9.36
CA HIS A 69 -12.60 9.40 9.19
C HIS A 69 -13.40 8.46 10.09
N GLY A 70 -12.75 7.72 11.00
CA GLY A 70 -13.40 6.76 11.89
C GLY A 70 -13.90 5.50 11.19
N ALA A 71 -13.45 5.22 9.97
CA ALA A 71 -13.83 4.07 9.16
C ALA A 71 -12.94 2.85 9.50
N PRO A 72 -13.45 1.79 10.13
CA PRO A 72 -12.68 0.58 10.42
C PRO A 72 -12.37 -0.19 9.12
N VAL A 73 -11.20 -0.84 9.09
CA VAL A 73 -10.74 -1.61 7.93
C VAL A 73 -10.23 -2.99 8.35
N GLY A 74 -10.45 -3.99 7.52
CA GLY A 74 -9.75 -5.27 7.58
C GLY A 74 -8.36 -5.10 6.95
N TRP A 75 -7.32 -5.53 7.67
CA TRP A 75 -5.93 -5.53 7.19
C TRP A 75 -5.35 -6.92 7.24
N MET A 76 -4.74 -7.35 6.14
CA MET A 76 -3.96 -8.59 6.08
C MET A 76 -2.69 -8.37 5.27
N ASP A 77 -1.58 -8.92 5.77
CA ASP A 77 -0.29 -9.01 5.10
C ASP A 77 0.35 -10.38 5.36
N ALA A 78 1.52 -10.61 4.79
CA ALA A 78 2.23 -11.88 4.94
C ALA A 78 2.59 -12.25 6.39
N SER A 79 2.62 -11.28 7.32
CA SER A 79 2.89 -11.50 8.74
C SER A 79 1.64 -11.88 9.55
N THR A 80 0.47 -11.83 8.96
CA THR A 80 -0.81 -12.17 9.59
C THR A 80 -0.96 -13.70 9.70
N HIS A 81 -0.47 -14.30 10.78
CA HIS A 81 -0.44 -15.75 10.93
C HIS A 81 -1.82 -16.37 11.20
N ASP A 82 -2.70 -15.66 11.90
CA ASP A 82 -4.06 -16.09 12.25
C ASP A 82 -5.07 -15.02 11.80
N PRO A 83 -5.50 -15.04 10.52
CA PRO A 83 -6.46 -14.08 10.02
C PRO A 83 -7.79 -14.18 10.77
N ALA A 84 -8.27 -13.05 11.27
CA ALA A 84 -9.59 -12.97 11.91
C ALA A 84 -10.72 -13.27 10.93
N ASP A 85 -11.90 -13.57 11.45
CA ASP A 85 -13.11 -13.61 10.64
C ASP A 85 -13.45 -12.23 10.09
N PHE A 86 -14.21 -12.19 8.98
CA PHE A 86 -14.68 -10.94 8.40
C PHE A 86 -15.58 -10.19 9.40
N ASP A 87 -15.31 -8.90 9.58
CA ASP A 87 -16.11 -8.04 10.45
C ASP A 87 -17.02 -7.13 9.60
N GLU A 88 -18.32 -7.27 9.78
CA GLU A 88 -19.35 -6.46 9.06
C GLU A 88 -19.23 -4.95 9.31
N ARG A 89 -18.46 -4.52 10.31
CA ARG A 89 -18.20 -3.10 10.58
C ARG A 89 -17.13 -2.50 9.67
N TRP A 90 -16.33 -3.33 9.00
CA TRP A 90 -15.30 -2.82 8.10
C TRP A 90 -15.91 -2.09 6.91
N GLU A 91 -15.36 -0.93 6.59
CA GLU A 91 -15.73 -0.16 5.40
C GLU A 91 -14.87 -0.50 4.18
N ALA A 92 -13.71 -1.08 4.41
CA ALA A 92 -12.81 -1.58 3.37
C ALA A 92 -12.00 -2.78 3.86
N VAL A 93 -11.51 -3.57 2.90
CA VAL A 93 -10.56 -4.67 3.10
C VAL A 93 -9.26 -4.32 2.37
N LEU A 94 -8.16 -4.35 3.10
CA LEU A 94 -6.82 -4.02 2.60
C LEU A 94 -5.91 -5.26 2.69
N LEU A 95 -5.41 -5.73 1.55
CA LEU A 95 -4.63 -6.96 1.41
C LEU A 95 -3.24 -6.61 0.84
N ASP A 96 -2.20 -6.64 1.68
CA ASP A 96 -0.84 -6.28 1.26
C ASP A 96 -0.05 -7.51 0.80
N ASP A 97 0.65 -7.37 -0.33
CA ASP A 97 1.54 -8.39 -0.92
C ASP A 97 0.91 -9.80 -0.99
N VAL A 98 -0.28 -9.90 -1.59
CA VAL A 98 -1.08 -11.15 -1.67
C VAL A 98 -0.31 -12.33 -2.30
N HIS A 99 0.72 -12.08 -3.10
CA HIS A 99 1.57 -13.12 -3.71
C HIS A 99 2.37 -13.92 -2.67
N LEU A 100 2.51 -13.41 -1.44
CA LEU A 100 3.20 -14.07 -0.33
C LEU A 100 2.26 -14.88 0.58
N TYR A 101 0.96 -14.89 0.29
CA TYR A 101 -0.04 -15.50 1.17
C TYR A 101 0.04 -17.02 1.20
N THR A 102 0.06 -17.56 2.39
CA THR A 102 -0.12 -18.99 2.65
C THR A 102 -1.52 -19.46 2.24
N ALA A 103 -1.74 -20.77 2.15
CA ALA A 103 -3.06 -21.32 1.83
C ALA A 103 -4.15 -20.85 2.81
N THR A 104 -3.84 -20.72 4.10
CA THR A 104 -4.75 -20.21 5.13
C THR A 104 -5.10 -18.74 4.88
N GLN A 105 -4.11 -17.90 4.61
CA GLN A 105 -4.32 -16.48 4.28
C GLN A 105 -5.10 -16.32 2.97
N GLN A 106 -4.84 -17.13 1.95
CA GLN A 106 -5.62 -17.11 0.70
C GLN A 106 -7.09 -17.47 0.94
N ALA A 107 -7.38 -18.45 1.80
CA ALA A 107 -8.74 -18.82 2.15
C ALA A 107 -9.45 -17.69 2.92
N ALA A 108 -8.76 -17.06 3.87
CA ALA A 108 -9.29 -15.91 4.61
C ALA A 108 -9.50 -14.69 3.69
N ALA A 109 -8.54 -14.36 2.83
CA ALA A 109 -8.65 -13.27 1.86
C ALA A 109 -9.82 -13.48 0.89
N PHE A 110 -10.04 -14.69 0.43
CA PHE A 110 -11.21 -15.04 -0.38
C PHE A 110 -12.52 -14.83 0.39
N ASN A 111 -12.59 -15.30 1.64
CA ASN A 111 -13.75 -15.11 2.50
C ASN A 111 -14.03 -13.62 2.73
N TRP A 112 -13.01 -12.84 3.07
CA TRP A 112 -13.13 -11.39 3.25
C TRP A 112 -13.60 -10.69 1.96
N PHE A 113 -13.06 -11.10 0.81
CA PHE A 113 -13.47 -10.54 -0.47
C PHE A 113 -14.95 -10.79 -0.76
N VAL A 114 -15.40 -12.03 -0.57
CA VAL A 114 -16.80 -12.40 -0.84
C VAL A 114 -17.75 -11.63 0.09
N ASN A 115 -17.45 -11.59 1.39
CA ASN A 115 -18.29 -10.89 2.36
C ASN A 115 -18.24 -9.35 2.17
N ALA A 116 -17.10 -8.79 1.80
CA ALA A 116 -16.99 -7.37 1.46
C ALA A 116 -17.85 -6.99 0.27
N GLN A 117 -17.88 -7.83 -0.77
CA GLN A 117 -18.69 -7.56 -1.97
C GLN A 117 -20.16 -7.93 -1.82
N ASN A 118 -20.49 -8.86 -0.95
CA ASN A 118 -21.86 -9.31 -0.69
C ASN A 118 -22.12 -9.38 0.83
N PRO A 119 -22.12 -8.23 1.51
CA PRO A 119 -22.30 -8.20 2.96
C PRO A 119 -23.71 -8.62 3.35
N ALA A 120 -23.86 -9.19 4.56
CA ALA A 120 -25.17 -9.53 5.10
C ALA A 120 -26.04 -8.27 5.32
N HIS A 121 -25.40 -7.14 5.61
CA HIS A 121 -26.09 -5.86 5.86
C HIS A 121 -25.33 -4.70 5.19
N GLY A 122 -26.10 -3.73 4.70
CA GLY A 122 -25.55 -2.51 4.09
C GLY A 122 -25.11 -2.69 2.64
N SER A 123 -24.22 -1.81 2.18
CA SER A 123 -23.68 -1.80 0.81
C SER A 123 -22.35 -2.54 0.72
N ALA A 124 -22.01 -2.97 -0.49
CA ALA A 124 -20.72 -3.61 -0.76
C ALA A 124 -19.55 -2.70 -0.33
N ARG A 125 -18.49 -3.32 0.20
CA ARG A 125 -17.27 -2.66 0.67
C ARG A 125 -16.17 -2.76 -0.36
N TRP A 126 -15.28 -1.81 -0.33
CA TRP A 126 -14.12 -1.79 -1.20
C TRP A 126 -13.06 -2.81 -0.77
N VAL A 127 -12.42 -3.42 -1.77
CA VAL A 127 -11.24 -4.27 -1.56
C VAL A 127 -10.07 -3.63 -2.31
N LEU A 128 -8.99 -3.33 -1.61
CA LEU A 128 -7.73 -2.87 -2.19
C LEU A 128 -6.65 -3.90 -1.89
N ALA A 129 -6.02 -4.42 -2.93
CA ALA A 129 -4.99 -5.43 -2.80
C ALA A 129 -3.70 -5.02 -3.53
N THR A 130 -2.57 -5.55 -3.06
CA THR A 130 -1.26 -5.31 -3.68
C THR A 130 -0.51 -6.59 -4.00
N SER A 131 0.38 -6.54 -5.00
CA SER A 131 1.27 -7.64 -5.38
C SER A 131 2.52 -7.15 -6.13
N ASP A 132 3.48 -8.05 -6.31
CA ASP A 132 4.67 -7.83 -7.16
C ASP A 132 4.37 -7.98 -8.66
N ARG A 133 3.28 -8.64 -9.02
CA ARG A 133 2.89 -8.97 -10.42
C ARG A 133 1.39 -8.80 -10.65
N PRO A 134 0.94 -8.72 -11.93
CA PRO A 134 -0.47 -8.55 -12.26
C PRO A 134 -1.30 -9.78 -11.83
N PRO A 135 -2.62 -9.63 -11.64
CA PRO A 135 -3.50 -10.72 -11.20
C PRO A 135 -3.41 -12.00 -12.05
N ALA A 136 -3.23 -11.86 -13.36
CA ALA A 136 -3.15 -13.00 -14.28
C ALA A 136 -1.96 -13.93 -13.99
N ASP A 137 -0.85 -13.37 -13.45
CA ASP A 137 0.41 -14.08 -13.21
C ASP A 137 0.56 -14.55 -11.75
N LEU A 138 -0.47 -14.35 -10.91
CA LEU A 138 -0.44 -14.76 -9.52
C LEU A 138 -0.59 -16.28 -9.38
N LEU A 139 0.28 -16.86 -8.55
CA LEU A 139 0.21 -18.28 -8.16
C LEU A 139 -0.69 -18.43 -6.92
N LEU A 140 -1.93 -17.96 -7.02
CA LEU A 140 -2.96 -18.06 -6.00
C LEU A 140 -4.05 -19.04 -6.42
N ARG A 141 -4.91 -19.43 -5.48
CA ARG A 141 -6.14 -20.15 -5.81
C ARG A 141 -6.95 -19.36 -6.84
N GLU A 142 -7.51 -20.06 -7.80
CA GLU A 142 -8.11 -19.46 -9.01
C GLU A 142 -9.27 -18.51 -8.69
N ASP A 143 -10.10 -18.89 -7.74
CA ASP A 143 -11.26 -18.10 -7.33
C ASP A 143 -10.88 -16.73 -6.70
N LEU A 144 -9.81 -16.67 -5.91
CA LEU A 144 -9.26 -15.42 -5.37
C LEU A 144 -8.59 -14.60 -6.48
N ARG A 145 -7.73 -15.22 -7.29
CA ARG A 145 -7.03 -14.58 -8.40
C ARG A 145 -7.98 -13.86 -9.36
N THR A 146 -9.05 -14.55 -9.78
CA THR A 146 -10.07 -14.01 -10.68
C THR A 146 -10.75 -12.78 -10.08
N ARG A 147 -11.09 -12.81 -8.79
CA ARG A 147 -11.74 -11.70 -8.10
C ARG A 147 -10.81 -10.48 -7.94
N LEU A 148 -9.53 -10.71 -7.63
CA LEU A 148 -8.54 -9.64 -7.53
C LEU A 148 -8.33 -8.90 -8.86
N GLY A 149 -8.49 -9.60 -10.00
CA GLY A 149 -8.38 -9.02 -11.33
C GLY A 149 -9.66 -8.36 -11.87
N TRP A 150 -10.76 -8.41 -11.14
CA TRP A 150 -12.07 -8.01 -11.67
C TRP A 150 -12.32 -6.50 -11.68
N GLY A 151 -11.59 -5.69 -10.95
CA GLY A 151 -11.85 -4.26 -10.84
C GLY A 151 -10.80 -3.39 -11.54
N HIS A 152 -10.44 -2.30 -10.89
CA HIS A 152 -9.38 -1.42 -11.37
C HIS A 152 -8.01 -2.02 -11.09
N VAL A 153 -7.18 -2.16 -12.12
CA VAL A 153 -5.82 -2.72 -11.99
C VAL A 153 -4.82 -1.66 -12.43
N TYR A 154 -3.91 -1.28 -11.52
CA TYR A 154 -2.85 -0.30 -11.78
C TYR A 154 -1.48 -0.92 -11.60
N GLN A 155 -0.59 -0.68 -12.57
CA GLN A 155 0.82 -0.93 -12.41
C GLN A 155 1.49 0.27 -11.76
N LEU A 156 2.23 0.04 -10.67
CA LEU A 156 3.06 1.05 -10.05
C LEU A 156 4.50 0.91 -10.52
N ARG A 157 5.09 2.02 -10.93
CA ARG A 157 6.51 2.11 -11.30
C ARG A 157 7.33 2.47 -10.07
N ALA A 158 8.45 1.77 -9.88
CA ALA A 158 9.46 2.21 -8.92
C ALA A 158 10.12 3.50 -9.42
N LEU A 159 10.49 4.38 -8.50
CA LEU A 159 11.24 5.58 -8.83
C LEU A 159 12.61 5.21 -9.40
N GLY A 160 13.00 5.86 -10.50
CA GLY A 160 14.34 5.80 -11.04
C GLY A 160 15.36 6.43 -10.09
N GLU A 161 16.66 6.25 -10.38
CA GLU A 161 17.72 6.77 -9.49
C GLU A 161 17.69 8.30 -9.38
N SER A 162 17.50 9.00 -10.50
CA SER A 162 17.39 10.46 -10.52
C SER A 162 16.19 10.99 -9.73
N GLU A 163 15.07 10.27 -9.80
CA GLU A 163 13.85 10.60 -9.09
C GLU A 163 14.01 10.37 -7.57
N ARG A 164 14.59 9.22 -7.18
CA ARG A 164 14.92 8.92 -5.78
C ARG A 164 15.86 9.98 -5.19
N ARG A 165 16.86 10.42 -5.97
CA ARG A 165 17.78 11.49 -5.58
C ARG A 165 17.03 12.80 -5.31
N SER A 166 16.12 13.18 -6.20
CA SER A 166 15.29 14.37 -6.05
C SER A 166 14.39 14.32 -4.83
N VAL A 167 13.78 13.15 -4.56
CA VAL A 167 12.93 12.92 -3.40
C VAL A 167 13.73 13.04 -2.09
N LEU A 168 14.93 12.44 -2.02
CA LEU A 168 15.79 12.52 -0.84
C LEU A 168 16.20 13.96 -0.54
N ARG A 169 16.59 14.73 -1.57
CA ARG A 169 16.95 16.14 -1.40
C ARG A 169 15.77 16.96 -0.89
N ARG A 170 14.61 16.82 -1.54
CA ARG A 170 13.41 17.52 -1.13
C ARG A 170 13.02 17.19 0.31
N ALA A 171 13.04 15.92 0.70
CA ALA A 171 12.73 15.50 2.06
C ALA A 171 13.73 16.04 3.10
N ALA A 172 14.99 16.23 2.71
CA ALA A 172 16.00 16.86 3.54
C ALA A 172 15.80 18.39 3.65
N ASP A 173 15.54 19.05 2.53
CA ASP A 173 15.28 20.50 2.47
C ASP A 173 14.06 20.86 3.34
N GLU A 174 12.98 20.08 3.27
CA GLU A 174 11.78 20.25 4.10
C GLU A 174 12.07 20.15 5.62
N ARG A 175 13.15 19.45 5.98
CA ARG A 175 13.64 19.33 7.37
C ARG A 175 14.77 20.31 7.71
N GLY A 176 15.12 21.21 6.79
CA GLY A 176 16.22 22.15 6.95
C GLY A 176 17.60 21.49 6.95
N VAL A 177 17.74 20.29 6.39
CA VAL A 177 19.00 19.54 6.32
C VAL A 177 19.54 19.61 4.89
N PHE A 178 20.75 20.16 4.74
CA PHE A 178 21.45 20.14 3.46
C PHE A 178 22.17 18.79 3.28
N LEU A 179 21.80 18.04 2.22
CA LEU A 179 22.48 16.80 1.82
C LEU A 179 23.42 17.06 0.65
N GLY A 180 24.72 16.92 0.89
CA GLY A 180 25.72 16.92 -0.19
C GLY A 180 25.57 15.70 -1.10
N ASP A 181 26.06 15.80 -2.35
CA ASP A 181 25.95 14.75 -3.35
C ASP A 181 26.50 13.40 -2.90
N GLU A 182 27.64 13.40 -2.21
CA GLU A 182 28.27 12.19 -1.68
C GLU A 182 27.38 11.47 -0.63
N VAL A 183 26.66 12.23 0.19
CA VAL A 183 25.75 11.67 1.19
C VAL A 183 24.51 11.08 0.52
N VAL A 184 23.98 11.75 -0.49
CA VAL A 184 22.85 11.25 -1.29
C VAL A 184 23.26 9.96 -2.02
N ASP A 185 24.44 9.90 -2.62
CA ASP A 185 24.96 8.71 -3.28
C ASP A 185 25.14 7.54 -2.32
N PHE A 186 25.70 7.82 -1.16
CA PHE A 186 25.84 6.81 -0.10
C PHE A 186 24.48 6.27 0.35
N MET A 187 23.52 7.14 0.58
CA MET A 187 22.16 6.75 0.99
C MET A 187 21.49 5.90 -0.11
N LEU A 188 21.54 6.33 -1.37
CA LEU A 188 20.94 5.58 -2.49
C LEU A 188 21.55 4.19 -2.65
N THR A 189 22.88 4.08 -2.48
CA THR A 189 23.57 2.78 -2.60
C THR A 189 23.22 1.84 -1.47
N ARG A 190 23.04 2.34 -0.26
CA ARG A 190 22.75 1.53 0.92
C ARG A 190 21.27 1.17 1.03
N PHE A 191 20.38 2.13 0.81
CA PHE A 191 18.92 1.88 0.89
C PHE A 191 18.33 1.13 -0.31
N SER A 192 19.00 1.11 -1.47
CA SER A 192 18.57 0.24 -2.57
C SER A 192 18.67 -1.26 -2.24
N ARG A 193 19.47 -1.62 -1.23
CA ARG A 193 19.59 -2.99 -0.73
C ARG A 193 18.58 -3.34 0.35
N ASP A 194 18.10 -2.36 1.12
CA ASP A 194 17.19 -2.57 2.24
C ASP A 194 15.70 -2.51 1.83
N LEU A 195 15.39 -1.92 0.67
CA LEU A 195 14.03 -1.88 0.11
C LEU A 195 13.67 -3.16 -0.68
N SER A 196 14.59 -4.10 -0.80
CA SER A 196 14.43 -5.39 -1.48
C SER A 196 14.39 -6.58 -0.51
N SER A 197 14.33 -6.32 0.80
CA SER A 197 14.35 -7.35 1.85
C SER A 197 12.99 -7.47 2.49
#